data_4bd65aee83f28171b6dbeae2b0505074
#
_entry.id   4bd65aee83f28171b6dbeae2b0505074
#
_cell.length_a   1.000
_cell.length_b   1.000
_cell.length_c   1.000
_cell.angle_alpha   90.00
_cell.angle_beta   90.00
_cell.angle_gamma   90.00
#
_symmetry.space_group_name_H-M   'P 1'
#
loop_
_entity.id
_entity.type
_entity.pdbx_description
1 polymer ?
#
loop_
_entity_poly.entity_id
_entity_poly.type
_entity_poly.pdbx_seq_one_letter_code
_entity_poly.pdbx_strand_id
1 'polypeptide(L)'
;MEMKTIVKKRSLVEDAQNDENASDNCETSTAASCTAEETQHSEVPKVEGTLKPGSQIRPVVSEEEVHKLAERLYGIIVLEMCELDSYDDRNFMIQADSYVKNPILKSISPSGYVMKIANSLDSRDESFFHAQNEIMLHLNKRGIKCPVPAQNIYGKHHSMEKLGESKHIVRLLEYIPGKVFHGVPHPDSLFYQAGQFIARIDSALKSIDKEMVMKRQSIWMLDNFPQLKDFLYVIKDEHHKGIVEQVLDAFQRRVMPNLNECEQGVIYGDFNEHNVIVNKKPSNSKEYEIVGIIDFGDVCYSRYVFELAIAMAYMILEANDLNIGGLVMAGYSMIRLIPPHEKEILRVCIAARLCQSLVLGLYTATVDSSNQYILSSQTRGWNVLEALWTETDKDILERWNSIAEEYLTCSS
;
A
#
# COMPACT_ATOMS: atom_id res chain seq x y z
N MET A 1 3.92 27.42 -13.10
CA MET A 1 3.91 28.45 -12.05
C MET A 1 3.04 28.05 -10.85
N GLU A 2 2.74 26.75 -10.68
CA GLU A 2 1.91 26.19 -9.59
C GLU A 2 2.63 25.20 -8.68
N MET A 3 3.96 25.00 -8.86
CA MET A 3 4.74 24.08 -8.02
C MET A 3 5.40 24.74 -6.77
N LYS A 4 5.15 26.02 -6.52
CA LYS A 4 5.79 26.76 -5.41
C LYS A 4 5.01 26.80 -4.08
N THR A 5 3.82 26.19 -4.00
CA THR A 5 2.93 26.37 -2.82
C THR A 5 3.01 25.25 -1.80
N ILE A 6 3.71 24.15 -2.05
CA ILE A 6 3.78 22.98 -1.13
C ILE A 6 5.04 22.97 -0.24
N VAL A 7 6.04 23.79 -0.51
CA VAL A 7 7.35 23.74 0.18
C VAL A 7 7.50 24.72 1.37
N LYS A 8 6.46 25.44 1.79
CA LYS A 8 6.58 26.41 2.90
C LYS A 8 5.65 26.08 4.08
N LYS A 9 5.93 24.97 4.79
CA LYS A 9 5.50 24.79 6.19
C LYS A 9 6.44 23.84 6.97
N ARG A 10 7.71 24.21 7.06
CA ARG A 10 8.63 23.65 8.04
C ARG A 10 9.72 24.68 8.37
N SER A 11 9.42 25.58 9.24
CA SER A 11 10.39 26.22 10.16
C SER A 11 9.58 27.07 11.13
N LEU A 12 9.56 26.67 12.37
CA LEU A 12 9.37 27.45 13.58
C LEU A 12 8.82 26.52 14.67
N VAL A 13 9.69 25.93 15.42
CA VAL A 13 9.69 25.85 16.90
C VAL A 13 11.05 25.29 17.30
N GLU A 14 11.96 26.20 17.63
CA GLU A 14 13.08 25.98 18.52
C GLU A 14 12.75 26.65 19.87
N ASP A 15 13.36 26.10 20.92
CA ASP A 15 13.50 26.60 22.27
C ASP A 15 12.38 26.34 23.29
N ALA A 16 12.67 25.37 24.16
CA ALA A 16 12.69 25.60 25.61
C ALA A 16 13.48 24.49 26.32
N GLN A 17 14.53 24.90 26.99
CA GLN A 17 15.50 24.15 27.77
C GLN A 17 15.00 23.76 29.15
N ASN A 18 15.59 22.66 29.66
CA ASN A 18 16.06 22.40 31.03
C ASN A 18 15.08 22.43 32.21
N ASP A 19 15.01 21.37 32.97
CA ASP A 19 15.79 21.25 34.19
C ASP A 19 15.68 19.89 34.90
N GLU A 20 16.75 19.58 35.51
CA GLU A 20 17.33 18.51 36.27
C GLU A 20 16.54 17.92 37.47
N ASN A 21 16.96 16.71 37.76
CA ASN A 21 17.40 16.16 39.06
C ASN A 21 16.50 15.21 39.87
N ALA A 22 17.09 14.10 40.05
CA ALA A 22 17.63 13.45 41.25
C ALA A 22 16.84 12.28 41.86
N SER A 23 17.53 11.12 41.80
CA SER A 23 17.90 10.21 42.92
C SER A 23 16.77 9.68 43.83
N ASP A 24 16.72 8.49 44.31
CA ASP A 24 17.68 7.49 44.74
C ASP A 24 16.95 6.23 45.27
N ASN A 25 17.60 5.10 45.13
CA ASN A 25 17.70 3.95 46.06
C ASN A 25 16.49 3.07 46.48
N CYS A 26 16.57 1.82 46.16
CA CYS A 26 17.17 0.72 46.93
C CYS A 26 16.17 -0.24 47.63
N GLU A 27 16.53 -1.50 47.49
CA GLU A 27 16.42 -2.70 48.36
C GLU A 27 15.29 -3.71 48.16
N THR A 28 15.72 -4.77 47.58
CA THR A 28 15.71 -6.21 48.00
C THR A 28 14.58 -6.74 48.87
N SER A 29 13.91 -7.81 48.48
CA SER A 29 13.92 -9.08 49.20
C SER A 29 13.22 -10.25 48.50
N THR A 30 13.99 -11.32 48.37
CA THR A 30 13.72 -12.77 48.62
C THR A 30 12.53 -13.50 48.01
N ALA A 31 12.93 -14.48 47.24
CA ALA A 31 12.42 -15.72 46.78
C ALA A 31 11.21 -16.39 47.49
N ALA A 32 10.30 -16.89 46.67
CA ALA A 32 9.58 -18.17 46.93
C ALA A 32 9.38 -18.90 45.61
N SER A 33 9.92 -20.10 45.55
CA SER A 33 9.80 -21.07 44.49
C SER A 33 8.39 -21.62 44.40
N CYS A 34 7.76 -21.59 43.24
CA CYS A 34 6.70 -22.48 42.84
C CYS A 34 6.98 -23.01 41.45
N THR A 35 7.19 -24.29 41.37
CA THR A 35 7.30 -25.09 40.15
C THR A 35 5.99 -25.01 39.39
N ALA A 36 6.02 -24.42 38.20
CA ALA A 36 4.93 -24.49 37.24
C ALA A 36 5.39 -25.32 36.03
N GLU A 37 4.60 -26.29 35.71
CA GLU A 37 4.73 -27.19 34.56
C GLU A 37 4.85 -26.39 33.28
N GLU A 38 5.91 -26.64 32.51
CA GLU A 38 6.10 -26.12 31.16
C GLU A 38 5.07 -26.76 30.22
N THR A 39 4.00 -26.02 29.93
CA THR A 39 3.17 -26.28 28.77
C THR A 39 3.98 -25.84 27.52
N GLN A 40 4.35 -26.80 26.70
CA GLN A 40 4.92 -26.62 25.40
C GLN A 40 3.95 -25.76 24.55
N HIS A 41 4.18 -24.45 24.48
CA HIS A 41 3.59 -23.62 23.46
C HIS A 41 4.28 -23.96 22.12
N SER A 42 3.52 -24.57 21.19
CA SER A 42 3.92 -24.68 19.80
C SER A 42 4.24 -23.27 19.28
N GLU A 43 5.49 -23.02 18.94
CA GLU A 43 5.90 -21.76 18.32
C GLU A 43 5.15 -21.61 16.99
N VAL A 44 4.22 -20.64 16.95
CA VAL A 44 3.61 -20.17 15.71
C VAL A 44 4.74 -19.61 14.85
N PRO A 45 4.85 -19.98 13.56
CA PRO A 45 5.89 -19.47 12.70
C PRO A 45 5.80 -17.93 12.68
N LYS A 46 6.86 -17.26 13.12
CA LYS A 46 6.95 -15.79 13.08
C LYS A 46 6.93 -15.36 11.62
N VAL A 47 5.96 -14.53 11.25
CA VAL A 47 5.92 -13.91 9.92
C VAL A 47 7.21 -13.12 9.72
N GLU A 48 7.97 -13.46 8.68
CA GLU A 48 9.06 -12.61 8.22
C GLU A 48 8.46 -11.27 7.79
N GLY A 49 8.72 -10.22 8.51
CA GLY A 49 8.20 -8.88 8.23
C GLY A 49 7.69 -8.12 9.46
N THR A 50 7.59 -8.77 10.63
CA THR A 50 7.31 -8.04 11.86
C THR A 50 8.60 -7.44 12.42
N LEU A 51 8.65 -6.12 12.39
CA LEU A 51 9.77 -5.36 12.96
C LEU A 51 9.70 -5.36 14.47
N LYS A 52 10.87 -5.52 15.11
CA LYS A 52 10.98 -5.17 16.53
C LYS A 52 10.84 -3.65 16.66
N PRO A 53 10.12 -3.14 17.68
CA PRO A 53 10.07 -1.71 17.97
C PRO A 53 11.48 -1.11 17.98
N GLY A 54 11.68 0.02 17.28
CA GLY A 54 12.97 0.69 17.17
C GLY A 54 13.93 0.15 16.10
N SER A 55 13.52 -0.81 15.27
CA SER A 55 14.35 -1.26 14.14
C SER A 55 14.44 -0.18 13.06
N GLN A 56 15.66 0.30 12.77
CA GLN A 56 15.92 1.25 11.70
C GLN A 56 15.98 0.50 10.36
N ILE A 57 14.91 0.52 9.58
CA ILE A 57 14.88 -0.09 8.23
C ILE A 57 14.88 0.95 7.12
N ARG A 58 14.36 2.16 7.42
CA ARG A 58 14.29 3.24 6.44
C ARG A 58 15.70 3.66 6.01
N PRO A 59 15.95 3.86 4.70
CA PRO A 59 17.26 4.26 4.19
C PRO A 59 17.74 5.58 4.80
N VAL A 60 18.98 5.62 5.24
CA VAL A 60 19.67 6.85 5.64
C VAL A 60 20.52 7.30 4.46
N VAL A 61 20.09 8.36 3.79
CA VAL A 61 20.74 8.89 2.59
C VAL A 61 20.54 10.41 2.52
N SER A 62 21.59 11.13 2.15
CA SER A 62 21.55 12.57 1.89
C SER A 62 21.16 12.86 0.44
N GLU A 63 20.70 14.07 0.15
CA GLU A 63 20.41 14.51 -1.23
C GLU A 63 21.66 14.39 -2.12
N GLU A 64 22.85 14.72 -1.61
CA GLU A 64 24.11 14.58 -2.34
C GLU A 64 24.39 13.11 -2.74
N GLU A 65 24.09 12.17 -1.85
CA GLU A 65 24.24 10.74 -2.16
C GLU A 65 23.23 10.29 -3.22
N VAL A 66 22.00 10.83 -3.21
CA VAL A 66 21.00 10.55 -4.27
C VAL A 66 21.50 11.08 -5.63
N HIS A 67 22.07 12.29 -5.68
CA HIS A 67 22.69 12.81 -6.90
C HIS A 67 23.82 11.90 -7.41
N LYS A 68 24.71 11.44 -6.51
CA LYS A 68 25.81 10.52 -6.85
C LYS A 68 25.28 9.16 -7.35
N LEU A 69 24.20 8.64 -6.73
CA LEU A 69 23.56 7.40 -7.18
C LEU A 69 22.97 7.56 -8.59
N ALA A 70 22.29 8.67 -8.86
CA ALA A 70 21.71 8.96 -10.16
C ALA A 70 22.78 9.03 -11.27
N GLU A 71 23.89 9.75 -11.02
CA GLU A 71 24.97 9.83 -11.97
C GLU A 71 25.70 8.51 -12.15
N ARG A 72 26.07 7.84 -11.04
CA ARG A 72 26.87 6.62 -11.08
C ARG A 72 26.12 5.42 -11.65
N LEU A 73 24.86 5.23 -11.26
CA LEU A 73 24.06 4.07 -11.65
C LEU A 73 23.36 4.26 -12.99
N TYR A 74 22.86 5.46 -13.25
CA TYR A 74 21.99 5.72 -14.40
C TYR A 74 22.59 6.69 -15.43
N GLY A 75 23.75 7.29 -15.14
CA GLY A 75 24.42 8.21 -16.04
C GLY A 75 23.61 9.49 -16.31
N ILE A 76 22.72 9.89 -15.41
CA ILE A 76 21.88 11.07 -15.52
C ILE A 76 22.37 12.20 -14.60
N ILE A 77 22.21 13.43 -15.05
CA ILE A 77 22.52 14.64 -14.27
C ILE A 77 21.19 15.15 -13.71
N VAL A 78 21.11 15.26 -12.38
CA VAL A 78 19.91 15.75 -11.68
C VAL A 78 19.91 17.28 -11.73
N LEU A 79 18.85 17.88 -12.27
CA LEU A 79 18.64 19.33 -12.31
C LEU A 79 17.79 19.81 -11.14
N GLU A 80 16.70 19.08 -10.84
CA GLU A 80 15.81 19.36 -9.72
C GLU A 80 15.47 18.04 -9.04
N MET A 81 15.31 18.08 -7.72
CA MET A 81 14.93 16.93 -6.91
C MET A 81 14.04 17.36 -5.75
N CYS A 82 13.06 16.54 -5.43
CA CYS A 82 12.30 16.66 -4.18
C CYS A 82 11.98 15.27 -3.63
N GLU A 83 12.03 15.14 -2.30
CA GLU A 83 11.60 13.90 -1.64
C GLU A 83 10.07 13.82 -1.63
N LEU A 84 9.55 12.63 -1.91
CA LEU A 84 8.12 12.30 -1.88
C LEU A 84 7.80 11.56 -0.57
N ASP A 85 6.58 11.74 -0.08
CA ASP A 85 6.11 11.00 1.08
C ASP A 85 6.13 9.48 0.81
N SER A 86 6.53 8.70 1.82
CA SER A 86 6.59 7.26 1.75
C SER A 86 6.55 6.64 3.17
N TYR A 87 6.10 5.39 3.25
CA TYR A 87 5.97 4.66 4.51
C TYR A 87 7.34 4.28 5.08
N ASP A 88 8.03 3.32 4.48
CA ASP A 88 9.32 2.77 4.95
C ASP A 88 10.47 2.99 3.97
N ASP A 89 10.18 3.31 2.72
CA ASP A 89 11.16 3.61 1.68
C ASP A 89 11.55 5.09 1.68
N ARG A 90 12.51 5.47 0.82
CA ARG A 90 12.71 6.88 0.45
C ARG A 90 12.58 7.04 -1.06
N ASN A 91 11.74 7.96 -1.46
CA ASN A 91 11.40 8.22 -2.86
C ASN A 91 11.79 9.65 -3.21
N PHE A 92 12.50 9.83 -4.32
CA PHE A 92 12.93 11.15 -4.79
C PHE A 92 12.47 11.35 -6.22
N MET A 93 11.60 12.34 -6.42
CA MET A 93 11.25 12.81 -7.75
C MET A 93 12.42 13.59 -8.32
N ILE A 94 12.84 13.23 -9.53
CA ILE A 94 14.04 13.76 -10.19
C ILE A 94 13.67 14.31 -11.57
N GLN A 95 14.04 15.57 -11.83
CA GLN A 95 14.14 16.13 -13.17
C GLN A 95 15.60 16.03 -13.62
N ALA A 96 15.82 15.40 -14.76
CA ALA A 96 17.16 15.17 -15.29
C ALA A 96 17.46 16.05 -16.49
N ASP A 97 18.76 16.37 -16.67
CA ASP A 97 19.26 17.01 -17.88
C ASP A 97 18.96 16.13 -19.12
N SER A 98 18.75 16.75 -20.25
CA SER A 98 18.56 16.05 -21.52
C SER A 98 19.78 15.20 -21.94
N TYR A 99 20.96 15.54 -21.43
CA TYR A 99 22.18 14.78 -21.67
C TYR A 99 22.27 13.56 -20.76
N VAL A 100 22.46 12.40 -21.37
CA VAL A 100 22.57 11.11 -20.67
C VAL A 100 23.88 10.41 -21.05
N LYS A 101 24.63 9.98 -20.03
CA LYS A 101 25.87 9.18 -20.22
C LYS A 101 25.58 7.68 -20.33
N ASN A 102 24.38 7.23 -19.97
CA ASN A 102 23.99 5.82 -19.99
C ASN A 102 23.77 5.36 -21.44
N PRO A 103 24.56 4.41 -21.97
CA PRO A 103 24.44 3.96 -23.36
C PRO A 103 23.15 3.16 -23.62
N ILE A 104 22.48 2.68 -22.58
CA ILE A 104 21.26 1.86 -22.66
C ILE A 104 20.03 2.75 -22.63
N LEU A 105 20.07 3.84 -21.88
CA LEU A 105 18.98 4.80 -21.77
C LEU A 105 19.00 5.74 -22.97
N LYS A 106 18.16 5.48 -23.97
CA LYS A 106 18.17 6.17 -25.26
C LYS A 106 17.72 7.64 -25.19
N SER A 107 16.90 7.98 -24.19
CA SER A 107 16.38 9.33 -23.98
C SER A 107 15.98 9.51 -22.53
N ILE A 108 15.96 10.74 -22.08
CA ILE A 108 15.45 11.11 -20.76
C ILE A 108 13.91 11.20 -20.83
N SER A 109 13.23 10.68 -19.81
CA SER A 109 11.79 10.84 -19.69
C SER A 109 11.42 12.30 -19.52
N PRO A 110 10.54 12.86 -20.38
CA PRO A 110 10.13 14.27 -20.27
C PRO A 110 9.43 14.59 -18.95
N SER A 111 8.83 13.59 -18.32
CA SER A 111 8.14 13.70 -17.03
C SER A 111 9.09 13.55 -15.85
N GLY A 112 10.37 13.23 -16.09
CA GLY A 112 11.33 12.91 -15.04
C GLY A 112 11.20 11.46 -14.52
N TYR A 113 11.77 11.24 -13.35
CA TYR A 113 11.87 9.91 -12.72
C TYR A 113 11.57 9.99 -11.24
N VAL A 114 11.29 8.83 -10.64
CA VAL A 114 11.34 8.60 -9.19
C VAL A 114 12.49 7.65 -8.91
N MET A 115 13.49 8.11 -8.16
CA MET A 115 14.48 7.22 -7.56
C MET A 115 13.89 6.66 -6.28
N LYS A 116 13.61 5.35 -6.28
CA LYS A 116 13.09 4.62 -5.13
C LYS A 116 14.23 3.88 -4.47
N ILE A 117 14.46 4.18 -3.19
CA ILE A 117 15.43 3.51 -2.33
C ILE A 117 14.62 2.71 -1.32
N ALA A 118 14.59 1.40 -1.51
CA ALA A 118 13.78 0.50 -0.71
C ALA A 118 14.35 0.33 0.71
N ASN A 119 13.47 0.05 1.65
CA ASN A 119 13.86 -0.25 3.02
C ASN A 119 14.76 -1.50 3.08
N SER A 120 15.54 -1.63 4.16
CA SER A 120 16.55 -2.70 4.29
C SER A 120 15.94 -4.09 4.48
N LEU A 121 14.67 -4.17 4.92
CA LEU A 121 13.97 -5.44 5.12
C LEU A 121 13.55 -6.03 3.77
N ASP A 122 12.80 -5.28 2.97
CA ASP A 122 12.38 -5.71 1.64
C ASP A 122 13.58 -5.92 0.71
N SER A 123 14.63 -5.12 0.86
CA SER A 123 15.87 -5.24 0.06
C SER A 123 16.61 -6.57 0.24
N ARG A 124 16.23 -7.43 1.19
CA ARG A 124 16.78 -8.77 1.35
C ARG A 124 16.34 -9.73 0.25
N ASP A 125 15.20 -9.47 -0.36
CA ASP A 125 14.65 -10.28 -1.47
C ASP A 125 14.81 -9.54 -2.81
N GLU A 126 16.00 -9.63 -3.41
CA GLU A 126 16.28 -9.04 -4.73
C GLU A 126 15.41 -9.67 -5.83
N SER A 127 14.99 -10.93 -5.67
CA SER A 127 14.16 -11.64 -6.66
C SER A 127 12.76 -11.02 -6.74
N PHE A 128 12.24 -10.53 -5.63
CA PHE A 128 10.95 -9.84 -5.59
C PHE A 128 10.98 -8.49 -6.33
N PHE A 129 12.09 -7.73 -6.22
CA PHE A 129 12.25 -6.50 -7.02
C PHE A 129 12.38 -6.77 -8.51
N HIS A 130 13.00 -7.90 -8.89
CA HIS A 130 12.99 -8.35 -10.28
C HIS A 130 11.56 -8.63 -10.75
N ALA A 131 10.76 -9.37 -9.96
CA ALA A 131 9.37 -9.65 -10.26
C ALA A 131 8.53 -8.37 -10.42
N GLN A 132 8.66 -7.40 -9.52
CA GLN A 132 7.98 -6.10 -9.62
C GLN A 132 8.31 -5.38 -10.93
N ASN A 133 9.60 -5.36 -11.32
CA ASN A 133 10.02 -4.71 -12.56
C ASN A 133 9.41 -5.40 -13.80
N GLU A 134 9.41 -6.73 -13.85
CA GLU A 134 8.80 -7.50 -14.95
C GLU A 134 7.28 -7.28 -15.01
N ILE A 135 6.60 -7.23 -13.87
CA ILE A 135 5.16 -6.95 -13.78
C ILE A 135 4.85 -5.55 -14.32
N MET A 136 5.59 -4.52 -13.92
CA MET A 136 5.41 -3.16 -14.44
C MET A 136 5.61 -3.10 -15.96
N LEU A 137 6.66 -3.73 -16.47
CA LEU A 137 6.91 -3.82 -17.92
C LEU A 137 5.80 -4.57 -18.66
N HIS A 138 5.27 -5.63 -18.07
CA HIS A 138 4.17 -6.41 -18.63
C HIS A 138 2.87 -5.59 -18.71
N LEU A 139 2.50 -4.88 -17.61
CA LEU A 139 1.31 -4.04 -17.56
C LEU A 139 1.37 -2.90 -18.59
N ASN A 140 2.54 -2.24 -18.71
CA ASN A 140 2.74 -1.20 -19.73
C ASN A 140 2.58 -1.73 -21.15
N LYS A 141 3.10 -2.92 -21.47
CA LYS A 141 2.90 -3.58 -22.77
C LYS A 141 1.42 -3.88 -23.06
N ARG A 142 0.59 -4.00 -22.02
CA ARG A 142 -0.86 -4.23 -22.12
C ARG A 142 -1.69 -2.95 -22.06
N GLY A 143 -1.04 -1.78 -22.10
CA GLY A 143 -1.72 -0.48 -22.11
C GLY A 143 -2.23 -0.04 -20.72
N ILE A 144 -1.77 -0.67 -19.65
CA ILE A 144 -2.01 -0.23 -18.28
C ILE A 144 -0.81 0.58 -17.83
N LYS A 145 -0.99 1.89 -17.73
CA LYS A 145 0.09 2.81 -17.39
C LYS A 145 0.52 2.63 -15.94
N CYS A 146 1.77 2.29 -15.75
CA CYS A 146 2.46 2.23 -14.47
C CYS A 146 3.91 2.66 -14.66
N PRO A 147 4.71 2.88 -13.59
CA PRO A 147 6.10 3.30 -13.74
C PRO A 147 6.89 2.34 -14.63
N VAL A 148 7.71 2.87 -15.51
CA VAL A 148 8.62 2.04 -16.33
C VAL A 148 9.98 2.03 -15.65
N PRO A 149 10.49 0.84 -15.23
CA PRO A 149 11.81 0.75 -14.62
C PRO A 149 12.91 1.03 -15.65
N ALA A 150 13.72 2.06 -15.39
CA ALA A 150 14.87 2.41 -16.23
C ALA A 150 16.02 1.42 -16.01
N GLN A 151 16.72 1.06 -17.08
CA GLN A 151 17.94 0.26 -16.97
C GLN A 151 19.12 1.14 -16.57
N ASN A 152 19.89 0.66 -15.58
CA ASN A 152 21.15 1.28 -15.19
C ASN A 152 22.24 1.02 -16.24
N ILE A 153 23.43 1.61 -16.06
CA ILE A 153 24.57 1.45 -16.99
C ILE A 153 25.05 0.01 -17.16
N TYR A 154 24.63 -0.91 -16.28
CA TYR A 154 24.93 -2.33 -16.34
C TYR A 154 23.79 -3.17 -16.96
N GLY A 155 22.73 -2.54 -17.47
CA GLY A 155 21.57 -3.20 -18.06
C GLY A 155 20.60 -3.80 -17.07
N LYS A 156 20.71 -3.50 -15.78
CA LYS A 156 19.80 -3.97 -14.73
C LYS A 156 18.78 -2.90 -14.37
N HIS A 157 17.58 -3.31 -13.95
CA HIS A 157 16.50 -2.39 -13.52
C HIS A 157 16.61 -1.96 -12.06
N HIS A 158 17.56 -2.48 -11.31
CA HIS A 158 17.87 -2.10 -9.92
C HIS A 158 19.33 -2.37 -9.59
N SER A 159 19.78 -1.85 -8.46
CA SER A 159 21.12 -2.11 -7.89
C SER A 159 21.00 -2.27 -6.38
N MET A 160 21.78 -3.19 -5.80
CA MET A 160 21.95 -3.32 -4.36
C MET A 160 23.08 -2.39 -3.91
N GLU A 161 22.75 -1.40 -3.08
CA GLU A 161 23.67 -0.37 -2.61
C GLU A 161 23.84 -0.42 -1.09
N LYS A 162 25.04 -0.17 -0.59
CA LYS A 162 25.27 0.04 0.84
C LYS A 162 25.09 1.53 1.14
N LEU A 163 24.06 1.87 1.93
CA LEU A 163 23.74 3.22 2.37
C LEU A 163 23.72 3.22 3.91
N GLY A 164 24.62 3.99 4.52
CA GLY A 164 24.86 3.88 5.95
C GLY A 164 25.33 2.47 6.34
N GLU A 165 24.69 1.88 7.33
CA GLU A 165 25.04 0.55 7.86
C GLU A 165 24.33 -0.60 7.13
N SER A 166 23.29 -0.31 6.33
CA SER A 166 22.41 -1.30 5.71
C SER A 166 22.58 -1.37 4.19
N LYS A 167 22.06 -2.46 3.59
CA LYS A 167 21.96 -2.62 2.14
C LYS A 167 20.53 -2.32 1.71
N HIS A 168 20.42 -1.61 0.60
CA HIS A 168 19.17 -1.13 0.05
C HIS A 168 19.12 -1.32 -1.45
N ILE A 169 17.98 -1.74 -1.98
CA ILE A 169 17.76 -1.74 -3.42
C ILE A 169 17.43 -0.33 -3.87
N VAL A 170 18.14 0.12 -4.89
CA VAL A 170 17.96 1.40 -5.58
C VAL A 170 17.47 1.13 -6.99
N ARG A 171 16.36 1.76 -7.37
CA ARG A 171 15.82 1.71 -8.73
C ARG A 171 15.34 3.09 -9.19
N LEU A 172 15.38 3.31 -10.50
CA LEU A 172 14.89 4.50 -11.15
C LEU A 172 13.66 4.14 -11.97
N LEU A 173 12.54 4.79 -11.70
CA LEU A 173 11.24 4.54 -12.31
C LEU A 173 10.79 5.80 -13.05
N GLU A 174 10.26 5.68 -14.27
CA GLU A 174 9.68 6.83 -14.96
C GLU A 174 8.52 7.40 -14.15
N TYR A 175 8.52 8.72 -13.98
CA TYR A 175 7.44 9.41 -13.28
C TYR A 175 6.15 9.42 -14.11
N ILE A 176 5.03 9.14 -13.48
CA ILE A 176 3.70 9.25 -14.08
C ILE A 176 3.12 10.62 -13.75
N PRO A 177 2.98 11.53 -14.73
CA PRO A 177 2.38 12.82 -14.47
C PRO A 177 0.88 12.69 -14.20
N GLY A 178 0.43 13.37 -13.16
CA GLY A 178 -0.96 13.37 -12.72
C GLY A 178 -1.09 13.78 -11.26
N LYS A 179 -2.29 13.63 -10.74
CA LYS A 179 -2.59 13.76 -9.31
C LYS A 179 -2.90 12.40 -8.76
N VAL A 180 -2.64 12.17 -7.48
CA VAL A 180 -3.19 11.02 -6.78
C VAL A 180 -4.70 11.17 -6.65
N PHE A 181 -5.42 10.06 -6.61
CA PHE A 181 -6.88 10.03 -6.51
C PHE A 181 -7.36 10.87 -5.33
N HIS A 182 -6.74 10.74 -4.16
CA HIS A 182 -7.04 11.55 -2.96
C HIS A 182 -7.07 13.07 -3.21
N GLY A 183 -6.27 13.57 -4.14
CA GLY A 183 -6.10 15.01 -4.39
C GLY A 183 -7.10 15.66 -5.33
N VAL A 184 -8.21 14.99 -5.68
CA VAL A 184 -9.20 15.48 -6.66
C VAL A 184 -10.64 15.29 -6.18
N PRO A 185 -11.64 15.99 -6.76
CA PRO A 185 -13.04 15.68 -6.56
C PRO A 185 -13.39 14.27 -7.05
N HIS A 186 -14.25 13.56 -6.33
CA HIS A 186 -14.62 12.17 -6.56
C HIS A 186 -16.09 12.05 -7.04
N PRO A 187 -16.41 12.27 -8.32
CA PRO A 187 -17.73 11.93 -8.84
C PRO A 187 -17.89 10.40 -8.91
N ASP A 188 -19.13 9.91 -8.90
CA ASP A 188 -19.48 8.49 -8.96
C ASP A 188 -18.78 7.75 -10.11
N SER A 189 -18.66 8.43 -11.26
CA SER A 189 -17.96 7.89 -12.43
C SER A 189 -16.48 7.57 -12.18
N LEU A 190 -15.84 8.21 -11.21
CA LEU A 190 -14.44 7.94 -10.89
C LEU A 190 -14.30 6.66 -10.06
N PHE A 191 -15.24 6.39 -9.13
CA PHE A 191 -15.28 5.13 -8.37
C PHE A 191 -15.65 3.94 -9.27
N TYR A 192 -16.56 4.14 -10.22
CA TYR A 192 -16.86 3.14 -11.24
C TYR A 192 -15.61 2.82 -12.10
N GLN A 193 -14.86 3.86 -12.52
CA GLN A 193 -13.59 3.67 -13.22
C GLN A 193 -12.57 2.92 -12.37
N ALA A 194 -12.53 3.14 -11.05
CA ALA A 194 -11.63 2.42 -10.15
C ALA A 194 -11.90 0.90 -10.20
N GLY A 195 -13.18 0.50 -10.16
CA GLY A 195 -13.59 -0.90 -10.33
C GLY A 195 -13.15 -1.47 -11.68
N GLN A 196 -13.37 -0.73 -12.77
CA GLN A 196 -12.94 -1.16 -14.11
C GLN A 196 -11.41 -1.28 -14.20
N PHE A 197 -10.69 -0.33 -13.60
CA PHE A 197 -9.25 -0.27 -13.71
C PHE A 197 -8.57 -1.44 -12.98
N ILE A 198 -9.01 -1.76 -11.76
CA ILE A 198 -8.46 -2.90 -11.04
C ILE A 198 -8.82 -4.24 -11.71
N ALA A 199 -10.01 -4.39 -12.25
CA ALA A 199 -10.40 -5.60 -13.01
C ALA A 199 -9.55 -5.77 -14.28
N ARG A 200 -9.13 -4.67 -14.93
CA ARG A 200 -8.20 -4.71 -16.08
C ARG A 200 -6.79 -5.13 -15.63
N ILE A 201 -6.33 -4.67 -14.47
CA ILE A 201 -5.05 -5.09 -13.88
C ILE A 201 -5.08 -6.58 -13.61
N ASP A 202 -6.08 -7.09 -12.89
CA ASP A 202 -6.27 -8.51 -12.62
C ASP A 202 -6.25 -9.35 -13.90
N SER A 203 -6.98 -8.89 -14.91
CA SER A 203 -7.06 -9.59 -16.21
C SER A 203 -5.72 -9.61 -16.95
N ALA A 204 -4.94 -8.52 -16.83
CA ALA A 204 -3.62 -8.44 -17.43
C ALA A 204 -2.61 -9.34 -16.70
N LEU A 205 -2.69 -9.42 -15.38
CA LEU A 205 -1.80 -10.21 -14.53
C LEU A 205 -2.03 -11.72 -14.62
N LYS A 206 -3.18 -12.19 -15.14
CA LYS A 206 -3.44 -13.64 -15.36
C LYS A 206 -2.35 -14.37 -16.14
N SER A 207 -1.63 -13.67 -17.01
CA SER A 207 -0.58 -14.27 -17.84
C SER A 207 0.83 -14.16 -17.25
N ILE A 208 0.96 -13.57 -16.05
CA ILE A 208 2.22 -13.52 -15.31
C ILE A 208 2.48 -14.89 -14.67
N ASP A 209 3.75 -15.31 -14.70
CA ASP A 209 4.16 -16.51 -13.98
C ASP A 209 4.07 -16.26 -12.46
N LYS A 210 3.16 -16.98 -11.82
CA LYS A 210 2.93 -16.88 -10.38
C LYS A 210 4.16 -17.18 -9.54
N GLU A 211 5.08 -18.03 -10.02
CA GLU A 211 6.29 -18.40 -9.30
C GLU A 211 7.16 -17.19 -8.95
N MET A 212 7.03 -16.09 -9.72
CA MET A 212 7.77 -14.85 -9.48
C MET A 212 7.41 -14.19 -8.14
N VAL A 213 6.16 -14.36 -7.66
CA VAL A 213 5.64 -13.70 -6.46
C VAL A 213 5.07 -14.68 -5.42
N MET A 214 5.03 -15.99 -5.73
CA MET A 214 4.38 -17.01 -4.91
C MET A 214 5.03 -17.18 -3.52
N LYS A 215 6.32 -16.84 -3.39
CA LYS A 215 7.07 -16.90 -2.13
C LYS A 215 6.90 -15.64 -1.28
N ARG A 216 6.33 -14.57 -1.85
CA ARG A 216 6.11 -13.33 -1.09
C ARG A 216 5.17 -13.60 0.07
N GLN A 217 5.61 -13.23 1.26
CA GLN A 217 4.81 -13.21 2.47
C GLN A 217 4.86 -11.80 3.05
N SER A 218 3.70 -11.25 3.33
CA SER A 218 3.56 -9.94 3.96
C SER A 218 2.40 -9.97 4.94
N ILE A 219 2.52 -9.24 6.03
CA ILE A 219 1.41 -9.02 6.96
C ILE A 219 0.24 -8.26 6.30
N TRP A 220 0.51 -7.57 5.18
CA TRP A 220 -0.50 -6.84 4.40
C TRP A 220 -1.34 -7.75 3.48
N MET A 221 -0.90 -8.98 3.20
CA MET A 221 -1.72 -9.95 2.48
C MET A 221 -2.94 -10.31 3.31
N LEU A 222 -4.15 -10.27 2.72
CA LEU A 222 -5.38 -10.69 3.42
C LEU A 222 -5.37 -12.17 3.80
N ASP A 223 -4.60 -13.00 3.09
CA ASP A 223 -4.33 -14.39 3.48
C ASP A 223 -3.75 -14.49 4.90
N ASN A 224 -2.99 -13.49 5.32
CA ASN A 224 -2.33 -13.42 6.62
C ASN A 224 -3.14 -12.61 7.65
N PHE A 225 -4.36 -12.17 7.32
CA PHE A 225 -5.21 -11.39 8.24
C PHE A 225 -5.37 -12.01 9.64
N PRO A 226 -5.49 -13.36 9.83
CA PRO A 226 -5.58 -13.95 11.15
C PRO A 226 -4.42 -13.65 12.09
N GLN A 227 -3.25 -13.25 11.55
CA GLN A 227 -2.07 -12.89 12.35
C GLN A 227 -2.20 -11.49 12.97
N LEU A 228 -3.19 -10.69 12.55
CA LEU A 228 -3.48 -9.39 13.15
C LEU A 228 -3.78 -9.48 14.64
N LYS A 229 -4.24 -10.65 15.12
CA LYS A 229 -4.47 -10.92 16.55
C LYS A 229 -3.25 -10.60 17.43
N ASP A 230 -2.04 -10.76 16.89
CA ASP A 230 -0.79 -10.53 17.62
C ASP A 230 -0.51 -9.04 17.85
N PHE A 231 -1.27 -8.14 17.19
CA PHE A 231 -1.14 -6.68 17.25
C PHE A 231 -2.28 -6.01 18.04
N LEU A 232 -3.29 -6.73 18.52
CA LEU A 232 -4.46 -6.14 19.19
C LEU A 232 -4.12 -5.31 20.43
N TYR A 233 -2.94 -5.53 21.02
CA TYR A 233 -2.45 -4.78 22.18
C TYR A 233 -2.23 -3.29 21.91
N VAL A 234 -2.11 -2.87 20.65
CA VAL A 234 -1.96 -1.45 20.29
C VAL A 234 -3.28 -0.69 20.32
N ILE A 235 -4.42 -1.40 20.28
CA ILE A 235 -5.76 -0.81 20.33
C ILE A 235 -6.11 -0.53 21.80
N LYS A 236 -6.25 0.75 22.14
CA LYS A 236 -6.57 1.17 23.52
C LYS A 236 -8.07 1.25 23.77
N ASP A 237 -8.87 1.43 22.73
CA ASP A 237 -10.32 1.50 22.81
C ASP A 237 -10.90 0.09 22.76
N GLU A 238 -11.57 -0.35 23.83
CA GLU A 238 -12.12 -1.70 23.96
C GLU A 238 -13.29 -1.96 22.98
N HIS A 239 -14.02 -0.93 22.57
CA HIS A 239 -15.07 -1.07 21.56
C HIS A 239 -14.46 -1.37 20.19
N HIS A 240 -13.48 -0.60 19.76
CA HIS A 240 -12.75 -0.85 18.52
C HIS A 240 -12.07 -2.21 18.52
N LYS A 241 -11.45 -2.58 19.64
CA LYS A 241 -10.83 -3.90 19.79
C LYS A 241 -11.85 -5.02 19.64
N GLY A 242 -13.03 -4.88 20.26
CA GLY A 242 -14.12 -5.83 20.14
C GLY A 242 -14.62 -6.00 18.70
N ILE A 243 -14.67 -4.91 17.89
CA ILE A 243 -15.01 -4.98 16.46
C ILE A 243 -13.95 -5.79 15.71
N VAL A 244 -12.65 -5.50 15.92
CA VAL A 244 -11.56 -6.23 15.24
C VAL A 244 -11.58 -7.72 15.59
N GLU A 245 -11.83 -8.08 16.85
CA GLU A 245 -11.96 -9.47 17.28
C GLU A 245 -13.14 -10.18 16.59
N GLN A 246 -14.28 -9.50 16.43
CA GLN A 246 -15.42 -10.05 15.69
C GLN A 246 -15.11 -10.24 14.20
N VAL A 247 -14.39 -9.29 13.57
CA VAL A 247 -13.97 -9.42 12.17
C VAL A 247 -12.99 -10.60 12.01
N LEU A 248 -12.03 -10.75 12.92
CA LEU A 248 -11.09 -11.88 12.93
C LEU A 248 -11.82 -13.22 13.00
N ASP A 249 -12.79 -13.34 13.91
CA ASP A 249 -13.60 -14.53 14.08
C ASP A 249 -14.47 -14.83 12.84
N ALA A 250 -15.12 -13.79 12.27
CA ALA A 250 -15.89 -13.94 11.04
C ALA A 250 -15.01 -14.33 9.85
N PHE A 251 -13.82 -13.78 9.71
CA PHE A 251 -12.87 -14.13 8.66
C PHE A 251 -12.44 -15.59 8.79
N GLN A 252 -12.09 -16.03 10.01
CA GLN A 252 -11.68 -17.40 10.28
C GLN A 252 -12.79 -18.42 9.97
N ARG A 253 -14.06 -18.09 10.28
CA ARG A 253 -15.18 -19.01 10.09
C ARG A 253 -15.80 -18.98 8.72
N ARG A 254 -15.73 -17.85 8.00
CA ARG A 254 -16.51 -17.66 6.76
C ARG A 254 -15.63 -17.46 5.53
N VAL A 255 -14.45 -16.86 5.68
CA VAL A 255 -13.54 -16.63 4.55
C VAL A 255 -12.57 -17.80 4.40
N MET A 256 -11.82 -18.14 5.45
CA MET A 256 -10.78 -19.17 5.39
C MET A 256 -11.24 -20.52 4.82
N PRO A 257 -12.43 -21.08 5.20
CA PRO A 257 -12.87 -22.36 4.66
C PRO A 257 -13.18 -22.33 3.15
N ASN A 258 -13.55 -21.15 2.61
CA ASN A 258 -13.99 -20.97 1.23
C ASN A 258 -12.84 -20.54 0.29
N LEU A 259 -11.64 -20.31 0.80
CA LEU A 259 -10.51 -19.80 0.00
C LEU A 259 -10.10 -20.70 -1.17
N ASN A 260 -10.32 -22.01 -1.05
CA ASN A 260 -9.99 -22.96 -2.12
C ASN A 260 -10.95 -22.90 -3.30
N GLU A 261 -12.14 -22.35 -3.11
CA GLU A 261 -13.16 -22.16 -4.15
C GLU A 261 -13.01 -20.83 -4.87
N CYS A 262 -12.28 -19.86 -4.27
CA CYS A 262 -12.03 -18.54 -4.85
C CYS A 262 -10.97 -18.59 -5.95
N GLU A 263 -11.21 -17.84 -7.03
CA GLU A 263 -10.25 -17.73 -8.13
C GLU A 263 -8.97 -17.06 -7.67
N GLN A 264 -7.82 -17.67 -8.01
CA GLN A 264 -6.48 -17.22 -7.60
C GLN A 264 -5.68 -16.69 -8.78
N GLY A 265 -4.80 -15.75 -8.49
CA GLY A 265 -3.85 -15.22 -9.46
C GLY A 265 -2.86 -14.25 -8.84
N VAL A 266 -2.04 -13.65 -9.68
CA VAL A 266 -1.21 -12.52 -9.26
C VAL A 266 -2.12 -11.31 -9.16
N ILE A 267 -2.11 -10.66 -8.00
CA ILE A 267 -2.86 -9.45 -7.70
C ILE A 267 -1.91 -8.29 -7.42
N TYR A 268 -2.41 -7.07 -7.59
CA TYR A 268 -1.64 -5.86 -7.27
C TYR A 268 -1.51 -5.65 -5.75
N GLY A 269 -2.55 -5.90 -4.97
CA GLY A 269 -2.55 -6.03 -3.52
C GLY A 269 -2.62 -4.73 -2.70
N ASP A 270 -2.54 -3.53 -3.35
CA ASP A 270 -2.57 -2.25 -2.62
C ASP A 270 -3.27 -1.12 -3.39
N PHE A 271 -4.45 -1.42 -3.95
CA PHE A 271 -5.24 -0.44 -4.70
C PHE A 271 -5.89 0.58 -3.75
N ASN A 272 -5.18 1.67 -3.48
CA ASN A 272 -5.62 2.74 -2.58
C ASN A 272 -5.58 4.12 -3.27
N GLU A 273 -6.15 5.14 -2.61
CA GLU A 273 -6.32 6.50 -3.12
C GLU A 273 -5.01 7.27 -3.35
N HIS A 274 -3.90 6.81 -2.77
CA HIS A 274 -2.57 7.41 -2.95
C HIS A 274 -1.78 6.75 -4.09
N ASN A 275 -2.16 5.53 -4.49
CA ASN A 275 -1.48 4.77 -5.54
C ASN A 275 -2.13 4.92 -6.92
N VAL A 276 -3.37 5.39 -6.99
CA VAL A 276 -4.10 5.61 -8.25
C VAL A 276 -3.84 7.01 -8.77
N ILE A 277 -3.37 7.12 -10.01
CA ILE A 277 -3.07 8.41 -10.68
C ILE A 277 -4.23 8.79 -11.58
N VAL A 278 -4.67 10.04 -11.46
CA VAL A 278 -5.77 10.63 -12.22
C VAL A 278 -5.34 11.89 -12.94
N ASN A 279 -5.96 12.15 -14.09
CA ASN A 279 -5.82 13.40 -14.84
C ASN A 279 -7.20 13.92 -15.22
N LYS A 280 -7.25 15.22 -15.56
CA LYS A 280 -8.44 15.79 -16.20
C LYS A 280 -8.62 15.17 -17.57
N LYS A 281 -9.88 14.84 -17.92
CA LYS A 281 -10.19 14.36 -19.26
C LYS A 281 -9.87 15.43 -20.31
N PRO A 282 -9.19 15.08 -21.42
CA PRO A 282 -8.92 16.03 -22.50
C PRO A 282 -10.18 16.64 -23.11
N SER A 283 -11.28 15.87 -23.15
CA SER A 283 -12.58 16.30 -23.69
C SER A 283 -13.37 17.17 -22.73
N ASN A 284 -13.13 17.09 -21.42
CA ASN A 284 -13.83 17.85 -20.39
C ASN A 284 -12.95 18.09 -19.17
N SER A 285 -12.39 19.29 -19.05
CA SER A 285 -11.49 19.65 -17.97
C SER A 285 -12.11 19.67 -16.55
N LYS A 286 -13.43 19.49 -16.44
CA LYS A 286 -14.14 19.35 -15.16
C LYS A 286 -14.20 17.90 -14.69
N GLU A 287 -13.98 16.94 -15.57
CA GLU A 287 -13.99 15.53 -15.27
C GLU A 287 -12.58 14.97 -15.13
N TYR A 288 -12.45 13.95 -14.28
CA TYR A 288 -11.22 13.21 -14.10
C TYR A 288 -11.34 11.79 -14.66
N GLU A 289 -10.20 11.24 -15.07
CA GLU A 289 -10.07 9.85 -15.48
C GLU A 289 -8.85 9.22 -14.81
N ILE A 290 -8.93 7.92 -14.51
CA ILE A 290 -7.80 7.16 -14.01
C ILE A 290 -6.84 6.91 -15.18
N VAL A 291 -5.59 7.34 -15.01
CA VAL A 291 -4.57 7.25 -16.05
C VAL A 291 -3.44 6.27 -15.72
N GLY A 292 -3.30 5.86 -14.46
CA GLY A 292 -2.22 4.96 -14.09
C GLY A 292 -2.26 4.54 -12.62
N ILE A 293 -1.31 3.68 -12.26
CA ILE A 293 -1.12 3.15 -10.91
C ILE A 293 0.36 3.11 -10.59
N ILE A 294 0.71 3.37 -9.32
CA ILE A 294 2.09 3.35 -8.81
C ILE A 294 2.20 2.38 -7.63
N ASP A 295 3.38 2.14 -7.18
CA ASP A 295 3.77 1.30 -6.04
C ASP A 295 3.36 -0.17 -6.14
N PHE A 296 4.33 -1.02 -6.44
CA PHE A 296 4.17 -2.47 -6.63
C PHE A 296 4.76 -3.28 -5.49
N GLY A 297 4.84 -2.70 -4.28
CA GLY A 297 5.43 -3.32 -3.10
C GLY A 297 4.64 -4.51 -2.54
N ASP A 298 3.33 -4.55 -2.78
CA ASP A 298 2.43 -5.58 -2.23
C ASP A 298 1.91 -6.59 -3.26
N VAL A 299 2.47 -6.57 -4.48
CA VAL A 299 2.15 -7.57 -5.50
C VAL A 299 2.40 -8.97 -4.96
N CYS A 300 1.40 -9.84 -5.06
CA CYS A 300 1.49 -11.19 -4.51
C CYS A 300 0.59 -12.17 -5.29
N TYR A 301 0.74 -13.47 -5.02
CA TYR A 301 -0.19 -14.49 -5.49
C TYR A 301 -1.25 -14.71 -4.43
N SER A 302 -2.51 -14.37 -4.75
CA SER A 302 -3.62 -14.43 -3.80
C SER A 302 -4.96 -14.59 -4.54
N ARG A 303 -6.09 -14.16 -3.96
CA ARG A 303 -7.44 -14.29 -4.50
C ARG A 303 -7.91 -12.97 -5.09
N TYR A 304 -8.55 -13.03 -6.26
CA TYR A 304 -9.08 -11.82 -6.90
C TYR A 304 -10.18 -11.13 -6.08
N VAL A 305 -10.92 -11.88 -5.27
CA VAL A 305 -11.88 -11.28 -4.33
C VAL A 305 -11.19 -10.42 -3.26
N PHE A 306 -9.96 -10.75 -2.88
CA PHE A 306 -9.16 -9.92 -1.97
C PHE A 306 -8.71 -8.62 -2.64
N GLU A 307 -8.31 -8.68 -3.91
CA GLU A 307 -7.99 -7.47 -4.68
C GLU A 307 -9.19 -6.52 -4.75
N LEU A 308 -10.37 -7.05 -5.11
CA LEU A 308 -11.60 -6.26 -5.14
C LEU A 308 -11.93 -5.70 -3.76
N ALA A 309 -11.80 -6.51 -2.69
CA ALA A 309 -12.07 -6.07 -1.33
C ALA A 309 -11.14 -4.94 -0.88
N ILE A 310 -9.86 -5.00 -1.23
CA ILE A 310 -8.87 -3.94 -0.95
C ILE A 310 -9.27 -2.66 -1.67
N ALA A 311 -9.58 -2.74 -2.97
CA ALA A 311 -10.01 -1.58 -3.74
C ALA A 311 -11.30 -0.96 -3.16
N MET A 312 -12.30 -1.78 -2.84
CA MET A 312 -13.55 -1.31 -2.22
C MET A 312 -13.30 -0.66 -0.86
N ALA A 313 -12.46 -1.26 0.00
CA ALA A 313 -12.14 -0.74 1.32
C ALA A 313 -11.60 0.71 1.24
N TYR A 314 -10.63 0.95 0.37
CA TYR A 314 -10.01 2.27 0.26
C TYR A 314 -10.89 3.28 -0.48
N MET A 315 -11.67 2.86 -1.48
CA MET A 315 -12.60 3.77 -2.16
C MET A 315 -13.77 4.18 -1.24
N ILE A 316 -14.30 3.26 -0.45
CA ILE A 316 -15.30 3.54 0.59
C ILE A 316 -14.72 4.48 1.66
N LEU A 317 -13.49 4.21 2.12
CA LEU A 317 -12.80 5.03 3.11
C LEU A 317 -12.57 6.45 2.59
N GLU A 318 -12.13 6.60 1.33
CA GLU A 318 -11.87 7.91 0.73
C GLU A 318 -13.15 8.74 0.60
N ALA A 319 -14.23 8.12 0.16
CA ALA A 319 -15.53 8.79 0.04
C ALA A 319 -16.23 9.00 1.39
N ASN A 320 -15.86 8.23 2.41
CA ASN A 320 -16.59 8.12 3.69
C ASN A 320 -18.06 7.74 3.48
N ASP A 321 -18.35 6.88 2.50
CA ASP A 321 -19.69 6.44 2.10
C ASP A 321 -19.69 4.97 1.67
N LEU A 322 -20.44 4.12 2.36
CA LEU A 322 -20.57 2.69 2.07
C LEU A 322 -21.20 2.41 0.69
N ASN A 323 -21.98 3.35 0.15
CA ASN A 323 -22.64 3.20 -1.15
C ASN A 323 -21.63 3.10 -2.32
N ILE A 324 -20.45 3.68 -2.15
CA ILE A 324 -19.36 3.64 -3.14
C ILE A 324 -18.94 2.20 -3.48
N GLY A 325 -19.10 1.28 -2.53
CA GLY A 325 -18.84 -0.14 -2.80
C GLY A 325 -19.65 -0.68 -3.99
N GLY A 326 -20.90 -0.22 -4.17
CA GLY A 326 -21.73 -0.60 -5.32
C GLY A 326 -21.20 -0.09 -6.65
N LEU A 327 -20.65 1.14 -6.69
CA LEU A 327 -20.05 1.71 -7.90
C LEU A 327 -18.76 0.98 -8.31
N VAL A 328 -17.89 0.69 -7.34
CA VAL A 328 -16.65 -0.08 -7.59
C VAL A 328 -16.99 -1.49 -8.07
N MET A 329 -17.97 -2.15 -7.43
CA MET A 329 -18.44 -3.48 -7.82
C MET A 329 -19.06 -3.47 -9.22
N ALA A 330 -19.83 -2.44 -9.57
CA ALA A 330 -20.38 -2.26 -10.92
C ALA A 330 -19.25 -2.18 -11.97
N GLY A 331 -18.27 -1.32 -11.75
CA GLY A 331 -17.13 -1.17 -12.64
C GLY A 331 -16.34 -2.47 -12.82
N TYR A 332 -16.04 -3.16 -11.72
CA TYR A 332 -15.32 -4.43 -11.74
C TYR A 332 -16.08 -5.50 -12.54
N SER A 333 -17.39 -5.61 -12.30
CA SER A 333 -18.25 -6.61 -12.92
C SER A 333 -18.39 -6.46 -14.44
N MET A 334 -18.11 -5.28 -14.99
CA MET A 334 -18.08 -5.06 -16.46
C MET A 334 -16.92 -5.78 -17.17
N ILE A 335 -15.89 -6.17 -16.43
CA ILE A 335 -14.67 -6.75 -16.98
C ILE A 335 -14.44 -8.17 -16.45
N ARG A 336 -14.71 -8.37 -15.14
CA ARG A 336 -14.58 -9.65 -14.47
C ARG A 336 -15.85 -9.98 -13.69
N LEU A 337 -16.39 -11.18 -13.95
CA LEU A 337 -17.51 -11.69 -13.18
C LEU A 337 -17.07 -11.96 -11.73
N ILE A 338 -17.89 -11.56 -10.78
CA ILE A 338 -17.72 -11.90 -9.36
C ILE A 338 -18.64 -13.08 -9.05
N PRO A 339 -18.08 -14.26 -8.74
CA PRO A 339 -18.89 -15.44 -8.39
C PRO A 339 -19.77 -15.17 -7.15
N PRO A 340 -20.99 -15.77 -7.07
CA PRO A 340 -21.88 -15.55 -5.94
C PRO A 340 -21.24 -15.84 -4.58
N HIS A 341 -20.50 -16.94 -4.44
CA HIS A 341 -19.82 -17.32 -3.19
C HIS A 341 -18.72 -16.33 -2.79
N GLU A 342 -18.06 -15.66 -3.76
CA GLU A 342 -17.10 -14.59 -3.49
C GLU A 342 -17.80 -13.29 -3.02
N LYS A 343 -18.99 -12.98 -3.57
CA LYS A 343 -19.80 -11.84 -3.09
C LYS A 343 -20.23 -12.00 -1.63
N GLU A 344 -20.55 -13.23 -1.20
CA GLU A 344 -20.99 -13.53 0.17
C GLU A 344 -19.93 -13.26 1.23
N ILE A 345 -18.65 -13.33 0.90
CA ILE A 345 -17.54 -13.06 1.81
C ILE A 345 -16.97 -11.64 1.69
N LEU A 346 -17.42 -10.87 0.68
CA LEU A 346 -16.80 -9.60 0.29
C LEU A 346 -16.81 -8.57 1.43
N ARG A 347 -17.95 -8.42 2.16
CA ARG A 347 -18.03 -7.51 3.30
C ARG A 347 -17.00 -7.83 4.39
N VAL A 348 -16.81 -9.11 4.70
CA VAL A 348 -15.84 -9.54 5.71
C VAL A 348 -14.41 -9.26 5.23
N CYS A 349 -14.12 -9.46 3.94
CA CYS A 349 -12.81 -9.16 3.36
C CYS A 349 -12.50 -7.65 3.38
N ILE A 350 -13.50 -6.80 3.09
CA ILE A 350 -13.38 -5.33 3.18
C ILE A 350 -13.11 -4.92 4.63
N ALA A 351 -13.90 -5.43 5.59
CA ALA A 351 -13.69 -5.16 7.01
C ALA A 351 -12.31 -5.62 7.49
N ALA A 352 -11.83 -6.78 7.00
CA ALA A 352 -10.50 -7.29 7.30
C ALA A 352 -9.39 -6.33 6.80
N ARG A 353 -9.50 -5.79 5.59
CA ARG A 353 -8.52 -4.80 5.08
C ARG A 353 -8.54 -3.50 5.88
N LEU A 354 -9.72 -3.01 6.25
CA LEU A 354 -9.85 -1.85 7.13
C LEU A 354 -9.19 -2.11 8.50
N CYS A 355 -9.42 -3.29 9.10
CA CYS A 355 -8.76 -3.68 10.34
C CYS A 355 -7.24 -3.72 10.20
N GLN A 356 -6.70 -4.32 9.10
CA GLN A 356 -5.25 -4.31 8.86
C GLN A 356 -4.71 -2.88 8.81
N SER A 357 -5.34 -2.00 8.02
CA SER A 357 -4.90 -0.62 7.85
C SER A 357 -4.89 0.13 9.18
N LEU A 358 -5.94 -0.01 9.99
CA LEU A 358 -6.10 0.68 11.27
C LEU A 358 -5.12 0.16 12.33
N VAL A 359 -5.05 -1.16 12.51
CA VAL A 359 -4.24 -1.77 13.57
C VAL A 359 -2.75 -1.67 13.26
N LEU A 360 -2.35 -1.97 12.02
CA LEU A 360 -0.95 -1.85 11.63
C LEU A 360 -0.50 -0.39 11.58
N GLY A 361 -1.39 0.54 11.23
CA GLY A 361 -1.12 1.99 11.36
C GLY A 361 -0.84 2.40 12.81
N LEU A 362 -1.67 1.95 13.76
CA LEU A 362 -1.40 2.17 15.20
C LEU A 362 -0.08 1.53 15.63
N TYR A 363 0.20 0.30 15.19
CA TYR A 363 1.47 -0.38 15.50
C TYR A 363 2.67 0.42 14.99
N THR A 364 2.64 0.84 13.73
CA THR A 364 3.73 1.61 13.12
C THR A 364 3.94 2.95 13.84
N ALA A 365 2.87 3.62 14.28
CA ALA A 365 2.99 4.82 15.09
C ALA A 365 3.67 4.58 16.46
N THR A 366 3.64 3.35 16.98
CA THR A 366 4.42 3.00 18.19
C THR A 366 5.91 2.79 17.90
N VAL A 367 6.26 2.42 16.66
CA VAL A 367 7.65 2.19 16.22
C VAL A 367 8.29 3.48 15.73
N ASP A 368 7.55 4.29 14.96
CA ASP A 368 7.96 5.60 14.44
C ASP A 368 6.92 6.67 14.76
N SER A 369 7.10 7.34 15.90
CA SER A 369 6.21 8.41 16.36
C SER A 369 6.31 9.70 15.52
N SER A 370 7.31 9.83 14.65
CA SER A 370 7.52 11.03 13.83
C SER A 370 6.66 11.06 12.57
N ASN A 371 6.16 9.91 12.11
CA ASN A 371 5.36 9.79 10.90
C ASN A 371 3.87 10.02 11.15
N GLN A 372 3.45 11.29 11.21
CA GLN A 372 2.04 11.67 11.43
C GLN A 372 1.10 11.28 10.27
N TYR A 373 1.65 11.00 9.07
CA TYR A 373 0.86 10.57 7.91
C TYR A 373 0.07 9.29 8.19
N ILE A 374 0.67 8.35 8.93
CA ILE A 374 0.08 7.06 9.28
C ILE A 374 -1.23 7.20 10.09
N LEU A 375 -1.34 8.26 10.90
CA LEU A 375 -2.51 8.50 11.76
C LEU A 375 -3.59 9.37 11.11
N SER A 376 -3.35 9.93 9.93
CA SER A 376 -4.26 10.90 9.31
C SER A 376 -5.65 10.33 8.98
N SER A 377 -5.75 9.05 8.68
CA SER A 377 -6.99 8.35 8.31
C SER A 377 -7.67 7.62 9.47
N GLN A 378 -7.07 7.58 10.67
CA GLN A 378 -7.54 6.73 11.78
C GLN A 378 -9.00 6.98 12.16
N THR A 379 -9.38 8.23 12.49
CA THR A 379 -10.73 8.53 12.94
C THR A 379 -11.77 8.16 11.89
N ARG A 380 -11.53 8.52 10.62
CA ARG A 380 -12.43 8.19 9.50
C ARG A 380 -12.50 6.68 9.30
N GLY A 381 -11.35 5.99 9.39
CA GLY A 381 -11.27 4.56 9.21
C GLY A 381 -12.08 3.76 10.25
N TRP A 382 -12.02 4.14 11.53
CA TRP A 382 -12.81 3.51 12.57
C TRP A 382 -14.32 3.73 12.36
N ASN A 383 -14.74 4.93 11.98
CA ASN A 383 -16.15 5.24 11.70
C ASN A 383 -16.69 4.40 10.51
N VAL A 384 -15.89 4.27 9.44
CA VAL A 384 -16.25 3.46 8.26
C VAL A 384 -16.33 1.98 8.62
N LEU A 385 -15.35 1.46 9.37
CA LEU A 385 -15.34 0.07 9.82
C LEU A 385 -16.56 -0.24 10.70
N GLU A 386 -16.88 0.62 11.65
CA GLU A 386 -18.04 0.46 12.53
C GLU A 386 -19.35 0.50 11.73
N ALA A 387 -19.51 1.47 10.83
CA ALA A 387 -20.68 1.56 9.96
C ALA A 387 -20.83 0.30 9.09
N LEU A 388 -19.75 -0.18 8.47
CA LEU A 388 -19.76 -1.40 7.67
C LEU A 388 -20.09 -2.64 8.52
N TRP A 389 -19.57 -2.70 9.75
CA TRP A 389 -19.74 -3.87 10.61
C TRP A 389 -21.15 -3.95 11.23
N THR A 390 -21.81 -2.82 11.38
CA THR A 390 -23.20 -2.74 11.86
C THR A 390 -24.21 -3.28 10.83
N GLU A 391 -23.91 -3.20 9.54
CA GLU A 391 -24.73 -3.75 8.46
C GLU A 391 -24.68 -5.30 8.44
N THR A 392 -25.76 -5.93 7.98
CA THR A 392 -25.72 -7.36 7.68
C THR A 392 -25.11 -7.60 6.28
N ASP A 393 -24.57 -8.81 6.03
CA ASP A 393 -24.05 -9.15 4.70
C ASP A 393 -25.13 -9.05 3.63
N LYS A 394 -26.35 -9.45 3.98
CA LYS A 394 -27.48 -9.41 3.05
C LYS A 394 -27.84 -7.96 2.68
N ASP A 395 -28.01 -7.10 3.67
CA ASP A 395 -28.47 -5.72 3.45
C ASP A 395 -27.44 -4.92 2.64
N ILE A 396 -26.15 -5.04 3.01
CA ILE A 396 -25.07 -4.33 2.29
C ILE A 396 -24.92 -4.83 0.86
N LEU A 397 -25.00 -6.17 0.64
CA LEU A 397 -24.86 -6.74 -0.70
C LEU A 397 -26.06 -6.43 -1.60
N GLU A 398 -27.29 -6.46 -1.07
CA GLU A 398 -28.49 -6.04 -1.78
C GLU A 398 -28.39 -4.58 -2.20
N ARG A 399 -27.92 -3.70 -1.30
CA ARG A 399 -27.69 -2.28 -1.60
C ARG A 399 -26.64 -2.09 -2.68
N TRP A 400 -25.48 -2.75 -2.60
CA TRP A 400 -24.44 -2.65 -3.62
C TRP A 400 -24.91 -3.18 -4.98
N ASN A 401 -25.64 -4.28 -5.01
CA ASN A 401 -26.22 -4.80 -6.27
C ASN A 401 -27.24 -3.80 -6.85
N SER A 402 -28.11 -3.19 -6.04
CA SER A 402 -29.08 -2.19 -6.50
C SER A 402 -28.39 -0.96 -7.11
N ILE A 403 -27.37 -0.43 -6.43
CA ILE A 403 -26.58 0.70 -6.93
C ILE A 403 -25.88 0.34 -8.23
N ALA A 404 -25.32 -0.87 -8.33
CA ALA A 404 -24.63 -1.33 -9.54
C ALA A 404 -25.61 -1.43 -10.72
N GLU A 405 -26.79 -2.00 -10.52
CA GLU A 405 -27.83 -2.12 -11.55
C GLU A 405 -28.35 -0.75 -11.99
N GLU A 406 -28.62 0.14 -11.07
CA GLU A 406 -29.07 1.49 -11.36
C GLU A 406 -28.04 2.27 -12.16
N TYR A 407 -26.78 2.25 -11.72
CA TYR A 407 -25.70 2.96 -12.41
C TYR A 407 -25.50 2.47 -13.85
N LEU A 408 -25.54 1.16 -14.08
CA LEU A 408 -25.38 0.57 -15.40
C LEU A 408 -26.55 0.87 -16.33
N THR A 409 -27.78 0.93 -15.79
CA THR A 409 -28.98 1.28 -16.59
C THR A 409 -29.02 2.76 -16.95
N CYS A 410 -28.56 3.65 -16.09
CA CYS A 410 -28.53 5.10 -16.36
C CYS A 410 -27.37 5.53 -17.27
N SER A 411 -26.33 4.70 -17.38
CA SER A 411 -25.11 5.00 -18.14
C SER A 411 -25.10 4.37 -19.55
N SER A 412 -26.09 3.54 -19.88
CA SER A 412 -26.33 2.93 -21.21
C SER A 412 -27.24 3.79 -22.06
#